data_b80b74d6ea572473aaa7ab7d28dc5a64
#
_entry.id   b80b74d6ea572473aaa7ab7d28dc5a64
#
_cell.length_a   1.000
_cell.length_b   1.000
_cell.length_c   1.000
_cell.angle_alpha   90.00
_cell.angle_beta   90.00
_cell.angle_gamma   90.00
#
_symmetry.space_group_name_H-M   'P 1'
#
loop_
_entity.id
_entity.type
_entity.pdbx_description
1 polymer ?
#
loop_
_entity_poly.entity_id
_entity_poly.type
_entity_poly.pdbx_seq_one_letter_code
_entity_poly.pdbx_strand_id
1 'polypeptide(L)'
;MSGINGTGGVKVGELLRECVKALEAAGNDNPRFEAEQLVMKFCGVKRSDILMFPGLEATAEQAAEVCGAVQRRNSGEPLQYILGEWEFYGLRMKVNENCLIPRPDTELVAEKAIVELQKMQKKADSQAFIFLCCPSFFS
;
A
#
# COMPACT_ATOMS: atom_id res chain seq x y z
N MET A 1 10.85 -15.98 -25.34
CA MET A 1 11.82 -15.16 -24.61
C MET A 1 12.93 -14.77 -25.56
N SER A 2 12.70 -13.76 -26.32
CA SER A 2 13.76 -13.16 -27.13
C SER A 2 14.66 -12.36 -26.20
N GLY A 3 15.95 -12.70 -26.23
CA GLY A 3 16.96 -12.13 -25.38
C GLY A 3 17.05 -10.61 -25.50
N ILE A 4 16.92 -9.94 -24.39
CA ILE A 4 17.26 -8.54 -24.28
C ILE A 4 18.74 -8.50 -23.88
N ASN A 5 19.59 -8.67 -24.86
CA ASN A 5 20.98 -8.26 -24.77
C ASN A 5 21.03 -6.79 -25.18
N GLY A 6 20.92 -5.91 -24.23
CA GLY A 6 21.10 -4.47 -24.41
C GLY A 6 21.05 -3.79 -23.07
N THR A 7 22.05 -3.02 -22.79
CA THR A 7 22.18 -2.03 -21.72
C THR A 7 21.10 -0.92 -21.81
N GLY A 8 19.88 -1.29 -22.19
CA GLY A 8 18.75 -0.39 -22.30
C GLY A 8 17.75 -0.72 -21.21
N GLY A 9 17.38 0.26 -20.42
CA GLY A 9 16.28 0.13 -19.46
C GLY A 9 14.99 -0.23 -20.18
N VAL A 10 14.12 -0.97 -19.49
CA VAL A 10 12.77 -1.26 -19.97
C VAL A 10 11.88 -0.07 -19.65
N LYS A 11 11.09 0.40 -20.59
CA LYS A 11 10.15 1.50 -20.32
C LYS A 11 9.13 1.05 -19.28
N VAL A 12 8.99 1.83 -18.23
CA VAL A 12 8.05 1.55 -17.12
C VAL A 12 6.62 1.36 -17.63
N GLY A 13 6.21 2.16 -18.63
CA GLY A 13 4.88 2.02 -19.23
C GLY A 13 4.65 0.71 -19.98
N GLU A 14 5.68 0.16 -20.61
CA GLU A 14 5.61 -1.15 -21.27
C GLU A 14 5.58 -2.28 -20.24
N LEU A 15 6.46 -2.20 -19.25
CA LEU A 15 6.51 -3.13 -18.12
C LEU A 15 5.15 -3.20 -17.41
N LEU A 16 4.54 -2.05 -17.14
CA LEU A 16 3.21 -1.97 -16.53
C LEU A 16 2.16 -2.69 -17.37
N ARG A 17 2.13 -2.46 -18.70
CA ARG A 17 1.18 -3.11 -19.60
C ARG A 17 1.32 -4.63 -19.64
N GLU A 18 2.56 -5.11 -19.64
CA GLU A 18 2.83 -6.55 -19.60
C GLU A 18 2.40 -7.18 -18.28
N CYS A 19 2.65 -6.49 -17.17
CA CYS A 19 2.18 -6.92 -15.85
C CYS A 19 0.65 -6.99 -15.78
N VAL A 20 -0.05 -5.98 -16.30
CA VAL A 20 -1.51 -5.96 -16.36
C VAL A 20 -2.02 -7.18 -17.13
N LYS A 21 -1.50 -7.44 -18.33
CA LYS A 21 -1.89 -8.60 -19.13
C LYS A 21 -1.66 -9.93 -18.42
N ALA A 22 -0.53 -10.08 -17.76
CA ALA A 22 -0.20 -11.29 -17.03
C ALA A 22 -1.14 -11.52 -15.84
N LEU A 23 -1.51 -10.45 -15.12
CA LEU A 23 -2.44 -10.51 -14.00
C LEU A 23 -3.90 -10.73 -14.47
N GLU A 24 -4.30 -10.13 -15.58
CA GLU A 24 -5.60 -10.39 -16.22
C GLU A 24 -5.73 -11.85 -16.65
N ALA A 25 -4.71 -12.40 -17.29
CA ALA A 25 -4.68 -13.80 -17.71
C ALA A 25 -4.79 -14.78 -16.52
N ALA A 26 -4.32 -14.41 -15.37
CA ALA A 26 -4.44 -15.18 -14.14
C ALA A 26 -5.80 -15.03 -13.43
N GLY A 27 -6.66 -14.12 -13.89
CA GLY A 27 -8.00 -13.91 -13.35
C GLY A 27 -8.05 -13.03 -12.09
N ASN A 28 -7.09 -12.13 -11.92
CA ASN A 28 -7.12 -11.17 -10.82
C ASN A 28 -8.20 -10.12 -11.00
N ASP A 29 -8.87 -9.73 -9.92
CA ASP A 29 -10.01 -8.80 -9.95
C ASP A 29 -9.63 -7.38 -10.38
N ASN A 30 -8.44 -6.90 -9.94
CA ASN A 30 -7.95 -5.56 -10.20
C ASN A 30 -6.52 -5.55 -10.76
N PRO A 31 -6.29 -6.14 -11.94
CA PRO A 31 -4.94 -6.37 -12.47
C PRO A 31 -4.16 -5.07 -12.66
N ARG A 32 -4.81 -4.00 -13.07
CA ARG A 32 -4.17 -2.70 -13.27
C ARG A 32 -3.69 -2.08 -11.96
N PHE A 33 -4.52 -2.11 -10.95
CA PHE A 33 -4.15 -1.59 -9.62
C PHE A 33 -2.98 -2.39 -9.03
N GLU A 34 -3.06 -3.71 -9.09
CA GLU A 34 -2.00 -4.60 -8.58
C GLU A 34 -0.70 -4.40 -9.34
N ALA A 35 -0.74 -4.29 -10.66
CA ALA A 35 0.43 -4.01 -11.48
C ALA A 35 1.07 -2.65 -11.15
N GLU A 36 0.26 -1.61 -10.98
CA GLU A 36 0.75 -0.28 -10.56
C GLU A 36 1.45 -0.34 -9.20
N GLN A 37 0.89 -1.05 -8.22
CA GLN A 37 1.49 -1.23 -6.90
C GLN A 37 2.85 -1.95 -6.98
N LEU A 38 2.95 -3.01 -7.75
CA LEU A 38 4.19 -3.76 -7.93
C LEU A 38 5.27 -2.91 -8.62
N VAL A 39 4.92 -2.21 -9.69
CA VAL A 39 5.85 -1.33 -10.41
C VAL A 39 6.32 -0.19 -9.52
N MET A 40 5.43 0.46 -8.79
CA MET A 40 5.79 1.54 -7.87
C MET A 40 6.74 1.06 -6.77
N LYS A 41 6.50 -0.12 -6.21
CA LYS A 41 7.33 -0.69 -5.15
C LYS A 41 8.74 -1.02 -5.62
N PHE A 42 8.86 -1.77 -6.70
CA PHE A 42 10.15 -2.30 -7.16
C PHE A 42 10.95 -1.32 -8.02
N CYS A 43 10.28 -0.46 -8.77
CA CYS A 43 10.94 0.59 -9.54
C CYS A 43 11.18 1.90 -8.76
N GLY A 44 10.56 2.03 -7.58
CA GLY A 44 10.70 3.22 -6.74
C GLY A 44 10.11 4.49 -7.36
N VAL A 45 9.10 4.36 -8.22
CA VAL A 45 8.43 5.46 -8.91
C VAL A 45 7.06 5.73 -8.32
N LYS A 46 6.59 6.96 -8.45
CA LYS A 46 5.24 7.33 -8.04
C LYS A 46 4.26 7.14 -9.21
N ARG A 47 2.98 6.99 -8.88
CA ARG A 47 1.92 6.90 -9.89
C ARG A 47 1.90 8.13 -10.80
N SER A 48 2.13 9.32 -10.25
CA SER A 48 2.25 10.56 -11.03
C SER A 48 3.38 10.50 -12.04
N ASP A 49 4.53 9.92 -11.67
CA ASP A 49 5.69 9.82 -12.56
C ASP A 49 5.41 8.90 -13.75
N ILE A 50 4.72 7.80 -13.52
CA ILE A 50 4.29 6.88 -14.58
C ILE A 50 3.37 7.57 -15.59
N LEU A 51 2.49 8.46 -15.12
CA LEU A 51 1.54 9.18 -15.97
C LEU A 51 2.18 10.37 -16.71
N MET A 52 3.08 11.10 -16.02
CA MET A 52 3.68 12.33 -16.55
C MET A 52 4.92 12.08 -17.42
N PHE A 53 5.64 10.98 -17.16
CA PHE A 53 6.90 10.68 -17.87
C PHE A 53 6.81 9.35 -18.61
N PRO A 54 6.21 9.32 -19.81
CA PRO A 54 6.05 8.08 -20.58
C PRO A 54 7.39 7.47 -21.04
N GLY A 55 8.47 8.23 -20.98
CA GLY A 55 9.83 7.78 -21.29
C GLY A 55 10.62 7.26 -20.10
N LEU A 56 10.00 7.15 -18.93
CA LEU A 56 10.66 6.64 -17.72
C LEU A 56 11.09 5.18 -17.93
N GLU A 57 12.36 4.90 -17.61
CA GLU A 57 12.95 3.58 -17.78
C GLU A 57 13.25 2.94 -16.42
N ALA A 58 13.01 1.65 -16.35
CA ALA A 58 13.41 0.81 -15.22
C ALA A 58 14.67 0.03 -15.59
N THR A 59 15.50 -0.27 -14.60
CA THR A 59 16.67 -1.12 -14.81
C THR A 59 16.22 -2.56 -15.09
N ALA A 60 17.10 -3.35 -15.71
CA ALA A 60 16.83 -4.76 -15.97
C ALA A 60 16.58 -5.54 -14.66
N GLU A 61 17.27 -5.19 -13.59
CA GLU A 61 17.08 -5.78 -12.26
C GLU A 61 15.68 -5.46 -11.70
N GLN A 62 15.27 -4.20 -11.77
CA GLN A 62 13.93 -3.78 -11.35
C GLN A 62 12.83 -4.48 -12.14
N ALA A 63 13.00 -4.59 -13.46
CA ALA A 63 12.06 -5.29 -14.32
C ALA A 63 11.97 -6.78 -13.95
N ALA A 64 13.09 -7.43 -13.65
CA ALA A 64 13.14 -8.82 -13.21
C ALA A 64 12.43 -9.01 -11.85
N GLU A 65 12.63 -8.10 -10.90
CA GLU A 65 11.94 -8.12 -9.61
C GLU A 65 10.42 -7.98 -9.77
N VAL A 66 9.96 -7.08 -10.62
CA VAL A 66 8.55 -6.90 -10.93
C VAL A 66 7.97 -8.17 -11.57
N CYS A 67 8.66 -8.76 -12.52
CA CYS A 67 8.22 -10.02 -13.15
C CYS A 67 8.14 -11.16 -12.14
N GLY A 68 9.11 -11.29 -11.27
CA GLY A 68 9.11 -12.26 -10.17
C GLY A 68 7.93 -12.05 -9.21
N ALA A 69 7.64 -10.81 -8.88
CA ALA A 69 6.50 -10.44 -8.04
C ALA A 69 5.15 -10.79 -8.70
N VAL A 70 5.00 -10.55 -9.99
CA VAL A 70 3.81 -10.93 -10.76
C VAL A 70 3.62 -12.45 -10.75
N GLN A 71 4.69 -13.22 -10.92
CA GLN A 71 4.62 -14.68 -10.84
C GLN A 71 4.18 -15.16 -9.45
N ARG A 72 4.72 -14.58 -8.39
CA ARG A 72 4.29 -14.87 -7.01
C ARG A 72 2.82 -14.57 -6.81
N ARG A 73 2.34 -13.43 -7.31
CA ARG A 73 0.92 -13.07 -7.24
C ARG A 73 0.04 -14.05 -8.01
N ASN A 74 0.44 -14.46 -9.18
CA ASN A 74 -0.27 -15.43 -10.02
C ASN A 74 -0.30 -16.84 -9.41
N SER A 75 0.68 -17.17 -8.57
CA SER A 75 0.69 -18.44 -7.82
C SER A 75 -0.24 -18.44 -6.60
N GLY A 76 -0.90 -17.33 -6.30
CA GLY A 76 -1.86 -17.19 -5.22
C GLY A 76 -1.37 -16.44 -3.99
N GLU A 77 -0.14 -15.92 -4.00
CA GLU A 77 0.37 -15.12 -2.88
C GLU A 77 -0.36 -13.77 -2.81
N PRO A 78 -0.82 -13.35 -1.63
CA PRO A 78 -1.48 -12.05 -1.47
C PRO A 78 -0.55 -10.89 -1.85
N LEU A 79 -1.09 -9.89 -2.54
CA LEU A 79 -0.34 -8.69 -2.96
C LEU A 79 0.35 -8.01 -1.77
N GLN A 80 -0.32 -7.92 -0.63
CA GLN A 80 0.19 -7.31 0.58
C GLN A 80 1.47 -7.97 1.08
N TYR A 81 1.58 -9.29 1.00
CA TYR A 81 2.78 -10.03 1.39
C TYR A 81 3.94 -9.82 0.41
N ILE A 82 3.65 -9.71 -0.88
CA ILE A 82 4.65 -9.42 -1.91
C ILE A 82 5.22 -8.02 -1.72
N LEU A 83 4.38 -7.03 -1.41
CA LEU A 83 4.78 -5.66 -1.13
C LEU A 83 5.51 -5.53 0.23
N GLY A 84 5.22 -6.42 1.19
CA GLY A 84 5.79 -6.40 2.54
C GLY A 84 5.28 -5.27 3.43
N GLU A 85 4.44 -4.42 2.89
CA GLU A 85 3.81 -3.30 3.60
C GLU A 85 2.43 -3.00 3.02
N TRP A 86 1.54 -2.52 3.86
CA TRP A 86 0.20 -2.12 3.47
C TRP A 86 -0.26 -0.92 4.27
N GLU A 87 -1.07 -0.08 3.66
CA GLU A 87 -1.67 1.05 4.36
C GLU A 87 -2.93 0.61 5.08
N PHE A 88 -3.00 0.96 6.36
CA PHE A 88 -4.17 0.78 7.20
C PHE A 88 -4.44 2.08 7.97
N TYR A 89 -5.58 2.68 7.76
CA TYR A 89 -5.98 3.94 8.39
C TYR A 89 -4.92 5.06 8.25
N GLY A 90 -4.34 5.21 7.05
CA GLY A 90 -3.29 6.18 6.76
C GLY A 90 -1.92 5.84 7.32
N LEU A 91 -1.77 4.70 7.99
CA LEU A 91 -0.51 4.23 8.55
C LEU A 91 0.09 3.12 7.71
N ARG A 92 1.37 3.21 7.40
CA ARG A 92 2.10 2.12 6.77
C ARG A 92 2.43 1.04 7.78
N MET A 93 1.90 -0.12 7.56
CA MET A 93 2.13 -1.30 8.39
C MET A 93 2.95 -2.33 7.61
N LYS A 94 3.95 -2.89 8.26
CA LYS A 94 4.67 -4.05 7.71
C LYS A 94 3.79 -5.29 7.83
N VAL A 95 3.64 -6.01 6.75
CA VAL A 95 2.87 -7.26 6.70
C VAL A 95 3.76 -8.39 6.19
N ASN A 96 3.56 -9.58 6.73
CA ASN A 96 4.24 -10.81 6.32
C ASN A 96 3.30 -12.00 6.52
N GLU A 97 3.78 -13.19 6.21
CA GLU A 97 3.02 -14.45 6.32
C GLU A 97 2.43 -14.70 7.72
N ASN A 98 3.04 -14.11 8.76
CA ASN A 98 2.62 -14.26 10.15
C ASN A 98 1.63 -13.19 10.61
N CYS A 99 1.30 -12.22 9.76
CA CYS A 99 0.38 -11.14 10.04
C CYS A 99 -0.95 -11.31 9.32
N LEU A 100 -2.04 -11.01 10.03
CA LEU A 100 -3.33 -10.87 9.39
C LEU A 100 -3.33 -9.60 8.51
N ILE A 101 -3.78 -9.74 7.27
CA ILE A 101 -3.92 -8.60 6.36
C ILE A 101 -5.06 -7.70 6.83
N PRO A 102 -4.81 -6.41 7.10
CA PRO A 102 -5.87 -5.48 7.46
C PRO A 102 -6.89 -5.33 6.32
N ARG A 103 -8.16 -5.41 6.65
CA ARG A 103 -9.26 -5.24 5.68
C ARG A 103 -9.93 -3.88 5.85
N PRO A 104 -10.54 -3.33 4.78
CA PRO A 104 -11.29 -2.07 4.86
C PRO A 104 -12.40 -2.07 5.89
N ASP A 105 -13.07 -3.19 6.12
CA ASP A 105 -14.11 -3.34 7.15
C ASP A 105 -13.56 -3.08 8.56
N THR A 106 -12.32 -3.48 8.82
CA THR A 106 -11.63 -3.21 10.08
C THR A 106 -11.30 -1.73 10.24
N GLU A 107 -11.04 -1.00 9.15
CA GLU A 107 -10.84 0.45 9.18
C GLU A 107 -12.07 1.19 9.69
N LEU A 108 -13.27 0.77 9.29
CA LEU A 108 -14.53 1.33 9.78
C LEU A 108 -14.70 1.15 11.30
N VAL A 109 -14.33 -0.02 11.81
CA VAL A 109 -14.36 -0.30 13.25
C VAL A 109 -13.35 0.55 13.99
N ALA A 110 -12.13 0.66 13.46
CA ALA A 110 -11.07 1.49 14.03
C ALA A 110 -11.46 2.98 14.04
N GLU A 111 -12.05 3.48 12.96
CA GLU A 111 -12.54 4.85 12.88
C GLU A 111 -13.58 5.15 13.94
N LYS A 112 -14.59 4.29 14.10
CA LYS A 112 -15.62 4.43 15.15
C LYS A 112 -15.01 4.41 16.55
N ALA A 113 -14.07 3.50 16.80
CA ALA A 113 -13.38 3.42 18.08
C ALA A 113 -12.56 4.68 18.38
N ILE A 114 -11.85 5.22 17.41
CA ILE A 114 -11.07 6.45 17.56
C ILE A 114 -11.98 7.64 17.86
N VAL A 115 -13.09 7.78 17.15
CA VAL A 115 -14.09 8.86 17.38
C VAL A 115 -14.64 8.78 18.81
N GLU A 116 -14.99 7.59 19.29
CA GLU A 116 -15.49 7.43 20.65
C GLU A 116 -14.42 7.74 21.70
N LEU A 117 -13.19 7.29 21.50
CA LEU A 117 -12.07 7.61 22.38
C LEU A 117 -11.80 9.13 22.44
N GLN A 118 -11.85 9.81 21.31
CA GLN A 118 -11.69 11.28 21.25
C GLN A 118 -12.80 12.01 22.00
N LYS A 119 -14.04 11.54 21.93
CA LYS A 119 -15.17 12.08 22.71
C LYS A 119 -14.94 11.90 24.22
N MET A 120 -14.46 10.72 24.61
CA MET A 120 -14.15 10.41 26.01
C MET A 120 -13.01 11.30 26.53
N GLN A 121 -11.98 11.50 25.74
CA GLN A 121 -10.85 12.37 26.09
C GLN A 121 -11.29 13.83 26.29
N LYS A 122 -12.04 14.39 25.33
CA LYS A 122 -12.59 15.74 25.45
C LYS A 122 -13.47 15.91 26.71
N LYS A 123 -14.22 14.88 27.05
CA LYS A 123 -15.04 14.90 28.27
C LYS A 123 -14.17 14.86 29.53
N ALA A 124 -13.10 14.07 29.53
CA ALA A 124 -12.14 14.02 30.64
C ALA A 124 -11.41 15.35 30.81
N ASP A 125 -10.94 15.95 29.72
CA ASP A 125 -10.27 17.25 29.73
C ASP A 125 -11.20 18.37 30.23
N SER A 126 -12.47 18.34 29.84
CA SER A 126 -13.48 19.28 30.34
C SER A 126 -13.73 19.11 31.84
N GLN A 127 -13.75 17.88 32.33
CA GLN A 127 -13.89 17.61 33.75
C GLN A 127 -12.64 18.02 34.53
N ALA A 128 -11.44 17.76 34.01
CA ALA A 128 -10.18 18.21 34.58
C ALA A 128 -10.13 19.75 34.67
N PHE A 129 -10.58 20.46 33.63
CA PHE A 129 -10.68 21.89 33.61
C PHE A 129 -11.65 22.45 34.68
N ILE A 130 -12.80 21.79 34.87
CA ILE A 130 -13.75 22.15 35.93
C ILE A 130 -13.13 21.95 37.31
N PHE A 131 -12.40 20.85 37.52
CA PHE A 131 -11.66 20.62 38.77
C PHE A 131 -10.58 21.67 39.05
N LEU A 132 -9.86 22.12 38.01
CA LEU A 132 -8.83 23.16 38.13
C LEU A 132 -9.43 24.56 38.37
N CYS A 133 -10.61 24.84 37.82
CA CYS A 133 -11.30 26.14 37.96
C CYS A 133 -12.15 26.27 39.24
N CYS A 134 -12.43 25.19 39.95
CA CYS A 134 -13.17 25.20 41.21
C CYS A 134 -12.30 24.74 42.38
N PRO A 135 -11.52 25.64 43.00
CA PRO A 135 -10.67 25.29 44.13
C PRO A 135 -11.43 24.84 45.38
N SER A 136 -12.73 25.06 45.44
CA SER A 136 -13.59 24.59 46.54
C SER A 136 -13.78 23.08 46.63
N PHE A 137 -13.33 22.33 45.62
CA PHE A 137 -13.33 20.87 45.66
C PHE A 137 -12.10 20.26 46.34
N PHE A 138 -11.06 21.07 46.64
CA PHE A 138 -9.79 20.62 47.23
C PHE A 138 -9.60 21.07 48.69
N SER A 139 -10.64 21.46 49.33
CA SER A 139 -10.57 21.74 50.78
C SER A 139 -10.97 20.53 51.60
#